data_98126e290609f09f5a89df6207cd2b95
#
_entry.id   98126e290609f09f5a89df6207cd2b95
#
_cell.length_a   1.000
_cell.length_b   1.000
_cell.length_c   1.000
_cell.angle_alpha   90.00
_cell.angle_beta   90.00
_cell.angle_gamma   90.00
#
_symmetry.space_group_name_H-M   'P 1'
#
loop_
_entity.id
_entity.type
_entity.pdbx_description
1 polymer ?
#
loop_
_entity_poly.entity_id
_entity_poly.type
_entity_poly.pdbx_seq_one_letter_code
_entity_poly.pdbx_strand_id
1 'polypeptide(L)'
;MGQKVNPHGLRVGIIKDWDSRWYAEDAFADNLVEDDKIRKYVKKRLYNAGISKIEIERASDRVKLIVYTAKPGVVIGKGGSSIEELKKDLQKMTDKKLLIDVKEVKRPDKDAQLVAENIAQQLENRISFRRAMKSCMQRTMRSGALGIKTSVSGRLGGADMARTEFYSEGTIPLQTLRANIDYGFAEADTTYGKVGVKTWIYHGEVLPSKKEGGNKSV
;
A
#
# COMPACT_ATOMS: atom_id res chain seq x y z
N MET A 1 -21.51 -17.17 -1.82
CA MET A 1 -20.08 -17.04 -1.44
C MET A 1 -19.95 -16.00 -0.36
N GLY A 2 -19.18 -16.28 0.71
CA GLY A 2 -19.04 -15.36 1.83
C GLY A 2 -18.22 -14.11 1.49
N GLN A 3 -18.43 -13.03 2.27
CA GLN A 3 -17.68 -11.80 2.22
C GLN A 3 -16.19 -12.07 2.50
N LYS A 4 -15.29 -11.44 1.74
CA LYS A 4 -13.85 -11.55 1.98
C LYS A 4 -13.35 -10.39 2.81
N VAL A 5 -12.64 -10.69 3.89
CA VAL A 5 -12.01 -9.69 4.76
C VAL A 5 -10.70 -9.19 4.13
N ASN A 6 -10.33 -7.94 4.44
CA ASN A 6 -9.03 -7.40 4.04
C ASN A 6 -7.90 -8.24 4.68
N PRO A 7 -6.97 -8.79 3.88
CA PRO A 7 -5.89 -9.63 4.39
C PRO A 7 -4.97 -8.94 5.41
N HIS A 8 -4.77 -7.63 5.27
CA HIS A 8 -3.99 -6.85 6.23
C HIS A 8 -4.69 -6.80 7.59
N GLY A 9 -5.98 -6.40 7.59
CA GLY A 9 -6.77 -6.33 8.83
C GLY A 9 -6.89 -7.66 9.57
N LEU A 10 -7.00 -8.78 8.83
CA LEU A 10 -7.04 -10.12 9.42
C LEU A 10 -5.74 -10.50 10.16
N ARG A 11 -4.61 -9.90 9.80
CA ARG A 11 -3.27 -10.21 10.29
C ARG A 11 -2.69 -9.18 11.25
N VAL A 12 -3.42 -8.11 11.52
CA VAL A 12 -3.04 -7.09 12.50
C VAL A 12 -2.95 -7.74 13.89
N GLY A 13 -1.86 -7.47 14.59
CA GLY A 13 -1.58 -8.06 15.91
C GLY A 13 -0.97 -9.46 15.86
N ILE A 14 -0.85 -10.10 14.69
CA ILE A 14 -0.21 -11.42 14.51
C ILE A 14 1.11 -11.27 13.79
N ILE A 15 1.09 -10.83 12.52
CA ILE A 15 2.29 -10.63 11.69
C ILE A 15 2.39 -9.23 11.09
N LYS A 16 1.31 -8.46 11.12
CA LYS A 16 1.24 -7.07 10.63
C LYS A 16 0.98 -6.15 11.81
N ASP A 17 1.43 -4.90 11.66
CA ASP A 17 1.20 -3.83 12.62
C ASP A 17 0.34 -2.73 11.96
N TRP A 18 -0.12 -1.78 12.77
CA TRP A 18 -0.87 -0.63 12.34
C TRP A 18 -0.01 0.34 11.52
N ASP A 19 -0.63 1.00 10.54
CA ASP A 19 0.04 2.06 9.78
C ASP A 19 0.11 3.39 10.55
N SER A 20 -0.78 3.59 11.53
CA SER A 20 -0.71 4.70 12.49
C SER A 20 -0.33 4.15 13.86
N ARG A 21 0.76 4.64 14.43
CA ARG A 21 1.31 4.21 15.72
C ARG A 21 1.26 5.36 16.71
N TRP A 22 0.14 5.48 17.38
CA TRP A 22 -0.08 6.44 18.45
C TRP A 22 -1.27 6.03 19.32
N TYR A 23 -1.33 6.59 20.50
CA TYR A 23 -2.44 6.46 21.43
C TYR A 23 -2.92 7.85 21.86
N ALA A 24 -4.21 8.05 21.92
CA ALA A 24 -4.85 9.26 22.47
C ALA A 24 -6.23 8.87 23.04
N GLU A 25 -6.65 9.51 24.12
CA GLU A 25 -7.97 9.33 24.70
C GLU A 25 -8.94 10.35 24.13
N ASP A 26 -8.80 11.62 24.49
CA ASP A 26 -9.74 12.67 24.10
C ASP A 26 -9.62 13.12 22.64
N ALA A 27 -8.40 13.25 22.13
CA ALA A 27 -8.10 13.75 20.78
C ALA A 27 -8.05 12.65 19.70
N PHE A 28 -8.64 11.46 19.96
CA PHE A 28 -8.55 10.32 19.03
C PHE A 28 -9.20 10.62 17.68
N ALA A 29 -10.41 11.16 17.68
CA ALA A 29 -11.16 11.44 16.46
C ALA A 29 -10.46 12.50 15.59
N ASP A 30 -9.99 13.59 16.19
CA ASP A 30 -9.33 14.67 15.48
C ASP A 30 -8.00 14.22 14.87
N ASN A 31 -7.20 13.47 15.63
CA ASN A 31 -5.94 12.90 15.13
C ASN A 31 -6.18 11.92 13.96
N LEU A 32 -7.25 11.12 14.01
CA LEU A 32 -7.58 10.18 12.95
C LEU A 32 -7.98 10.91 11.65
N VAL A 33 -8.80 11.94 11.77
CA VAL A 33 -9.22 12.78 10.63
C VAL A 33 -8.02 13.50 10.02
N GLU A 34 -7.12 14.01 10.86
CA GLU A 34 -5.88 14.65 10.41
C GLU A 34 -4.97 13.66 9.67
N ASP A 35 -4.78 12.45 10.19
CA ASP A 35 -4.00 11.39 9.54
C ASP A 35 -4.56 11.04 8.16
N ASP A 36 -5.88 10.92 8.02
CA ASP A 36 -6.51 10.63 6.73
C ASP A 36 -6.30 11.76 5.72
N LYS A 37 -6.44 13.02 6.16
CA LYS A 37 -6.17 14.20 5.32
C LYS A 37 -4.71 14.22 4.84
N ILE A 38 -3.76 13.98 5.74
CA ILE A 38 -2.33 13.93 5.43
C ILE A 38 -2.05 12.82 4.40
N ARG A 39 -2.56 11.61 4.61
CA ARG A 39 -2.38 10.48 3.69
C ARG A 39 -2.90 10.78 2.30
N LYS A 40 -4.12 11.28 2.21
CA LYS A 40 -4.76 11.65 0.93
C LYS A 40 -3.98 12.73 0.20
N TYR A 41 -3.54 13.76 0.92
CA TYR A 41 -2.77 14.85 0.35
C TYR A 41 -1.40 14.37 -0.20
N VAL A 42 -0.65 13.63 0.61
CA VAL A 42 0.66 13.10 0.22
C VAL A 42 0.53 12.15 -0.97
N LYS A 43 -0.45 11.24 -0.96
CA LYS A 43 -0.67 10.32 -2.06
C LYS A 43 -1.05 11.03 -3.36
N LYS A 44 -1.90 12.05 -3.28
CA LYS A 44 -2.29 12.85 -4.44
C LYS A 44 -1.11 13.62 -5.04
N ARG A 45 -0.30 14.28 -4.21
CA ARG A 45 0.85 15.10 -4.66
C ARG A 45 1.99 14.25 -5.22
N LEU A 46 2.25 13.10 -4.63
CA LEU A 46 3.37 12.22 -4.96
C LEU A 46 2.95 10.95 -5.71
N TYR A 47 1.82 10.97 -6.42
CA TYR A 47 1.31 9.79 -7.14
C TYR A 47 2.35 9.20 -8.10
N ASN A 48 3.09 10.04 -8.83
CA ASN A 48 4.12 9.62 -9.79
C ASN A 48 5.38 9.02 -9.14
N ALA A 49 5.56 9.21 -7.84
CA ALA A 49 6.68 8.64 -7.09
C ALA A 49 6.46 7.16 -6.74
N GLY A 50 5.23 6.64 -6.87
CA GLY A 50 4.88 5.27 -6.51
C GLY A 50 4.97 5.06 -5.00
N ILE A 51 3.97 5.54 -4.27
CA ILE A 51 3.88 5.38 -2.81
C ILE A 51 3.22 4.05 -2.49
N SER A 52 3.95 3.17 -1.80
CA SER A 52 3.46 1.90 -1.30
C SER A 52 2.57 2.10 -0.08
N LYS A 53 3.13 2.62 1.00
CA LYS A 53 2.41 2.91 2.25
C LYS A 53 2.95 4.15 2.94
N ILE A 54 2.14 4.70 3.85
CA ILE A 54 2.47 5.85 4.67
C ILE A 54 2.22 5.46 6.12
N GLU A 55 3.28 5.41 6.93
CA GLU A 55 3.18 5.20 8.37
C GLU A 55 3.23 6.54 9.09
N ILE A 56 2.43 6.69 10.14
CA ILE A 56 2.35 7.92 10.93
C ILE A 56 2.62 7.56 12.40
N GLU A 57 3.65 8.16 12.97
CA GLU A 57 3.97 8.06 14.39
C GLU A 57 3.71 9.42 15.03
N ARG A 58 2.88 9.45 16.08
CA ARG A 58 2.60 10.67 16.83
C ARG A 58 3.21 10.58 18.23
N ALA A 59 3.94 11.61 18.59
CA ALA A 59 4.33 11.92 19.96
C ALA A 59 3.61 13.20 20.40
N SER A 60 3.75 13.61 21.67
CA SER A 60 3.06 14.78 22.19
C SER A 60 3.17 16.00 21.29
N ASP A 61 4.39 16.38 20.86
CA ASP A 61 4.63 17.61 20.10
C ASP A 61 5.10 17.38 18.67
N ARG A 62 5.19 16.12 18.22
CA ARG A 62 5.77 15.77 16.93
C ARG A 62 4.93 14.75 16.20
N VAL A 63 4.82 14.94 14.89
CA VAL A 63 4.25 13.95 13.96
C VAL A 63 5.35 13.51 13.03
N LYS A 64 5.70 12.24 13.05
CA LYS A 64 6.65 11.63 12.12
C LYS A 64 5.92 10.87 11.04
N LEU A 65 6.13 11.29 9.81
CA LEU A 65 5.59 10.69 8.61
C LEU A 65 6.66 9.85 7.94
N ILE A 66 6.44 8.56 7.80
CA ILE A 66 7.34 7.64 7.10
C ILE A 66 6.69 7.25 5.78
N VAL A 67 7.28 7.70 4.67
CA VAL A 67 6.76 7.45 3.32
C VAL A 67 7.58 6.37 2.65
N TYR A 68 6.95 5.25 2.31
CA TYR A 68 7.57 4.17 1.54
C TYR A 68 7.30 4.40 0.05
N THR A 69 8.35 4.56 -0.73
CA THR A 69 8.25 4.90 -2.14
C THR A 69 9.19 4.06 -3.02
N ALA A 70 8.76 3.81 -4.26
CA ALA A 70 9.61 3.17 -5.27
C ALA A 70 10.67 4.11 -5.83
N LYS A 71 10.43 5.44 -5.82
CA LYS A 71 11.31 6.44 -6.41
C LYS A 71 11.63 7.55 -5.41
N PRO A 72 12.53 7.32 -4.44
CA PRO A 72 12.84 8.30 -3.39
C PRO A 72 13.38 9.61 -3.95
N GLY A 73 14.12 9.58 -5.05
CA GLY A 73 14.65 10.79 -5.70
C GLY A 73 13.57 11.77 -6.15
N VAL A 74 12.40 11.28 -6.57
CA VAL A 74 11.25 12.13 -6.96
C VAL A 74 10.64 12.83 -5.75
N VAL A 75 10.57 12.13 -4.61
CA VAL A 75 10.04 12.67 -3.35
C VAL A 75 10.96 13.73 -2.77
N ILE A 76 12.26 13.47 -2.76
CA ILE A 76 13.28 14.37 -2.18
C ILE A 76 13.44 15.61 -3.09
N GLY A 77 13.48 15.39 -4.40
CA GLY A 77 13.71 16.45 -5.39
C GLY A 77 15.17 16.93 -5.44
N LYS A 78 15.45 17.90 -6.30
CA LYS A 78 16.79 18.47 -6.43
C LYS A 78 17.17 19.24 -5.17
N GLY A 79 18.24 18.79 -4.50
CA GLY A 79 18.72 19.44 -3.28
C GLY A 79 17.74 19.44 -2.11
N GLY A 80 16.70 18.58 -2.13
CA GLY A 80 15.71 18.52 -1.06
C GLY A 80 14.55 19.52 -1.19
N SER A 81 14.44 20.24 -2.29
CA SER A 81 13.41 21.28 -2.47
C SER A 81 11.98 20.73 -2.38
N SER A 82 11.71 19.58 -3.03
CA SER A 82 10.36 19.02 -3.05
C SER A 82 9.88 18.54 -1.68
N ILE A 83 10.77 17.97 -0.87
CA ILE A 83 10.43 17.53 0.48
C ILE A 83 10.21 18.71 1.43
N GLU A 84 10.95 19.82 1.25
CA GLU A 84 10.75 21.05 2.03
C GLU A 84 9.43 21.74 1.71
N GLU A 85 9.06 21.80 0.43
CA GLU A 85 7.75 22.30 0.00
C GLU A 85 6.62 21.43 0.57
N LEU A 86 6.74 20.11 0.44
CA LEU A 86 5.78 19.16 1.01
C LEU A 86 5.63 19.37 2.52
N LYS A 87 6.76 19.54 3.24
CA LYS A 87 6.75 19.81 4.68
C LYS A 87 6.04 21.12 5.00
N LYS A 88 6.29 22.20 4.26
CA LYS A 88 5.61 23.50 4.44
C LYS A 88 4.10 23.39 4.23
N ASP A 89 3.67 22.66 3.21
CA ASP A 89 2.23 22.49 2.94
C ASP A 89 1.54 21.63 3.99
N LEU A 90 2.17 20.55 4.43
CA LEU A 90 1.65 19.71 5.49
C LEU A 90 1.66 20.41 6.86
N GLN A 91 2.64 21.29 7.13
CA GLN A 91 2.70 22.08 8.37
C GLN A 91 1.51 23.04 8.50
N LYS A 92 0.85 23.42 7.39
CA LYS A 92 -0.39 24.23 7.42
C LYS A 92 -1.62 23.41 7.86
N MET A 93 -1.51 22.08 7.82
CA MET A 93 -2.60 21.15 8.14
C MET A 93 -2.51 20.61 9.57
N THR A 94 -1.38 20.80 10.23
CA THR A 94 -1.10 20.31 11.59
C THR A 94 -0.42 21.38 12.43
N ASP A 95 -0.79 21.49 13.70
CA ASP A 95 -0.16 22.42 14.65
C ASP A 95 1.13 21.86 15.25
N LYS A 96 1.39 20.54 15.05
CA LYS A 96 2.55 19.84 15.61
C LYS A 96 3.75 19.90 14.65
N LYS A 97 4.96 19.78 15.21
CA LYS A 97 6.19 19.73 14.40
C LYS A 97 6.20 18.48 13.52
N LEU A 98 6.30 18.66 12.19
CA LEU A 98 6.31 17.56 11.24
C LEU A 98 7.75 17.14 10.89
N LEU A 99 7.98 15.83 10.93
CA LEU A 99 9.20 15.18 10.44
C LEU A 99 8.80 14.23 9.31
N ILE A 100 9.47 14.33 8.17
CA ILE A 100 9.24 13.44 7.03
C ILE A 100 10.47 12.56 6.84
N ASP A 101 10.25 11.27 6.84
CA ASP A 101 11.26 10.25 6.59
C ASP A 101 10.89 9.47 5.33
N VAL A 102 11.83 9.29 4.41
CA VAL A 102 11.58 8.62 3.12
C VAL A 102 12.31 7.30 3.11
N LYS A 103 11.57 6.21 2.93
CA LYS A 103 12.13 4.87 2.83
C LYS A 103 11.92 4.29 1.42
N GLU A 104 12.98 3.72 0.88
CA GLU A 104 12.94 3.09 -0.43
C GLU A 104 12.32 1.69 -0.39
N VAL A 105 11.43 1.41 -1.34
CA VAL A 105 10.93 0.06 -1.63
C VAL A 105 11.85 -0.59 -2.66
N LYS A 106 12.78 -1.43 -2.22
CA LYS A 106 13.80 -2.06 -3.09
C LYS A 106 13.25 -2.90 -4.23
N ARG A 107 12.06 -3.52 -4.06
CA ARG A 107 11.42 -4.39 -5.05
C ARG A 107 9.96 -3.97 -5.27
N PRO A 108 9.69 -2.94 -6.09
CA PRO A 108 8.35 -2.42 -6.31
C PRO A 108 7.40 -3.43 -6.96
N ASP A 109 7.90 -4.32 -7.81
CA ASP A 109 7.11 -5.39 -8.42
C ASP A 109 6.65 -6.48 -7.43
N LYS A 110 7.13 -6.44 -6.20
CA LYS A 110 6.74 -7.35 -5.12
C LYS A 110 5.77 -6.70 -4.11
N ASP A 111 5.49 -5.42 -4.27
CA ASP A 111 4.57 -4.65 -3.43
C ASP A 111 3.18 -4.63 -4.07
N ALA A 112 2.17 -5.07 -3.31
CA ALA A 112 0.82 -5.24 -3.85
C ALA A 112 0.16 -3.92 -4.25
N GLN A 113 0.42 -2.83 -3.50
CA GLN A 113 -0.14 -1.53 -3.79
C GLN A 113 0.44 -0.94 -5.09
N LEU A 114 1.75 -1.05 -5.27
CA LEU A 114 2.44 -0.55 -6.46
C LEU A 114 2.06 -1.35 -7.72
N VAL A 115 1.89 -2.66 -7.57
CA VAL A 115 1.41 -3.53 -8.67
C VAL A 115 -0.03 -3.18 -9.04
N ALA A 116 -0.92 -2.92 -8.06
CA ALA A 116 -2.29 -2.49 -8.32
C ALA A 116 -2.33 -1.15 -9.07
N GLU A 117 -1.55 -0.17 -8.64
CA GLU A 117 -1.44 1.14 -9.29
C GLU A 117 -0.86 1.05 -10.70
N ASN A 118 0.12 0.17 -10.91
CA ASN A 118 0.67 -0.08 -12.25
C ASN A 118 -0.37 -0.68 -13.20
N ILE A 119 -1.19 -1.63 -12.72
CA ILE A 119 -2.30 -2.17 -13.53
C ILE A 119 -3.31 -1.06 -13.84
N ALA A 120 -3.69 -0.26 -12.85
CA ALA A 120 -4.63 0.85 -13.03
C ALA A 120 -4.13 1.85 -14.07
N GLN A 121 -2.87 2.26 -13.99
CA GLN A 121 -2.24 3.17 -14.95
C GLN A 121 -2.20 2.58 -16.38
N GLN A 122 -1.96 1.28 -16.53
CA GLN A 122 -2.03 0.62 -17.83
C GLN A 122 -3.45 0.62 -18.40
N LEU A 123 -4.47 0.46 -17.55
CA LEU A 123 -5.87 0.53 -17.97
C LEU A 123 -6.27 1.94 -18.43
N GLU A 124 -5.82 2.99 -17.73
CA GLU A 124 -5.98 4.39 -18.12
C GLU A 124 -5.33 4.68 -19.48
N ASN A 125 -4.17 4.07 -19.73
CA ASN A 125 -3.47 4.13 -21.02
C ASN A 125 -4.10 3.23 -22.11
N ARG A 126 -5.33 2.74 -21.90
CA ARG A 126 -6.09 1.91 -22.85
C ARG A 126 -5.44 0.59 -23.23
N ILE A 127 -4.57 0.06 -22.40
CA ILE A 127 -4.01 -1.29 -22.58
C ILE A 127 -5.08 -2.31 -22.20
N SER A 128 -5.19 -3.39 -22.96
CA SER A 128 -6.12 -4.48 -22.66
C SER A 128 -5.91 -5.01 -21.25
N PHE A 129 -6.97 -5.10 -20.46
CA PHE A 129 -6.92 -5.54 -19.06
C PHE A 129 -6.26 -6.92 -18.91
N ARG A 130 -6.51 -7.86 -19.85
CA ARG A 130 -5.88 -9.18 -19.84
C ARG A 130 -4.36 -9.10 -19.98
N ARG A 131 -3.88 -8.24 -20.86
CA ARG A 131 -2.43 -8.03 -21.07
C ARG A 131 -1.80 -7.34 -19.86
N ALA A 132 -2.46 -6.31 -19.34
CA ALA A 132 -2.00 -5.58 -18.15
C ALA A 132 -1.84 -6.51 -16.94
N MET A 133 -2.88 -7.30 -16.62
CA MET A 133 -2.86 -8.24 -15.50
C MET A 133 -1.76 -9.30 -15.68
N LYS A 134 -1.71 -9.99 -16.82
CA LYS A 134 -0.72 -11.05 -17.07
C LYS A 134 0.72 -10.53 -17.05
N SER A 135 0.98 -9.36 -17.64
CA SER A 135 2.31 -8.74 -17.64
C SER A 135 2.78 -8.40 -16.23
N CYS A 136 1.90 -7.82 -15.40
CA CYS A 136 2.22 -7.49 -14.02
C CYS A 136 2.44 -8.75 -13.17
N MET A 137 1.58 -9.77 -13.31
CA MET A 137 1.73 -11.04 -12.62
C MET A 137 3.08 -11.70 -12.94
N GLN A 138 3.44 -11.76 -14.20
CA GLN A 138 4.71 -12.35 -14.65
C GLN A 138 5.93 -11.61 -14.06
N ARG A 139 5.88 -10.27 -13.97
CA ARG A 139 6.95 -9.48 -13.32
C ARG A 139 7.04 -9.77 -11.82
N THR A 140 5.91 -9.84 -11.14
CA THR A 140 5.85 -10.14 -9.70
C THR A 140 6.40 -11.54 -9.42
N MET A 141 6.05 -12.55 -10.21
CA MET A 141 6.58 -13.91 -10.05
C MET A 141 8.08 -13.96 -10.30
N ARG A 142 8.58 -13.25 -11.31
CA ARG A 142 10.05 -13.12 -11.57
C ARG A 142 10.79 -12.42 -10.44
N SER A 143 10.16 -11.49 -9.73
CA SER A 143 10.76 -10.80 -8.57
C SER A 143 10.83 -11.67 -7.31
N GLY A 144 10.31 -12.91 -7.38
CA GLY A 144 10.40 -13.91 -6.31
C GLY A 144 9.22 -13.89 -5.34
N ALA A 145 8.02 -13.54 -5.80
CA ALA A 145 6.79 -13.81 -5.07
C ALA A 145 6.42 -15.30 -5.19
N LEU A 146 5.82 -15.88 -4.14
CA LEU A 146 5.38 -17.29 -4.14
C LEU A 146 3.99 -17.46 -4.76
N GLY A 147 3.24 -16.38 -4.86
CA GLY A 147 1.94 -16.38 -5.52
C GLY A 147 1.38 -14.97 -5.65
N ILE A 148 0.58 -14.78 -6.68
CA ILE A 148 -0.13 -13.52 -6.94
C ILE A 148 -1.55 -13.81 -7.41
N LYS A 149 -2.49 -12.99 -6.95
CA LYS A 149 -3.85 -12.92 -7.48
C LYS A 149 -4.19 -11.48 -7.79
N THR A 150 -4.70 -11.25 -8.98
CA THR A 150 -5.19 -9.94 -9.43
C THR A 150 -6.66 -10.04 -9.77
N SER A 151 -7.43 -9.02 -9.45
CA SER A 151 -8.85 -8.92 -9.80
C SER A 151 -9.14 -7.53 -10.31
N VAL A 152 -9.84 -7.45 -11.43
CA VAL A 152 -10.26 -6.19 -12.03
C VAL A 152 -11.78 -6.22 -12.18
N SER A 153 -12.43 -5.16 -11.70
CA SER A 153 -13.90 -5.06 -11.65
C SER A 153 -14.37 -3.74 -12.24
N GLY A 154 -15.38 -3.79 -13.10
CA GLY A 154 -15.95 -2.62 -13.75
C GLY A 154 -16.38 -2.88 -15.18
N ARG A 155 -16.52 -1.83 -15.99
CA ARG A 155 -16.82 -1.90 -17.43
C ARG A 155 -15.56 -2.24 -18.22
N LEU A 156 -15.17 -3.51 -18.19
CA LEU A 156 -13.93 -4.01 -18.79
C LEU A 156 -13.99 -3.91 -20.33
N GLY A 157 -13.05 -3.15 -20.90
CA GLY A 157 -12.99 -2.91 -22.34
C GLY A 157 -14.12 -2.04 -22.88
N GLY A 158 -14.82 -1.29 -22.02
CA GLY A 158 -15.96 -0.43 -22.42
C GLY A 158 -17.29 -1.15 -22.54
N ALA A 159 -17.38 -2.41 -22.07
CA ALA A 159 -18.65 -3.15 -22.08
C ALA A 159 -19.73 -2.45 -21.25
N ASP A 160 -20.99 -2.51 -21.68
CA ASP A 160 -22.10 -1.87 -20.97
C ASP A 160 -22.35 -2.51 -19.61
N MET A 161 -22.26 -3.83 -19.52
CA MET A 161 -22.39 -4.55 -18.27
C MET A 161 -21.03 -4.69 -17.57
N ALA A 162 -20.99 -4.25 -16.32
CA ALA A 162 -19.82 -4.44 -15.48
C ALA A 162 -19.64 -5.92 -15.11
N ARG A 163 -18.39 -6.36 -15.10
CA ARG A 163 -18.03 -7.70 -14.64
C ARG A 163 -16.73 -7.68 -13.88
N THR A 164 -16.47 -8.76 -13.16
CA THR A 164 -15.22 -8.99 -12.44
C THR A 164 -14.45 -10.12 -13.09
N GLU A 165 -13.21 -9.85 -13.45
CA GLU A 165 -12.28 -10.87 -13.93
C GLU A 165 -11.10 -10.98 -12.98
N PHE A 166 -10.62 -12.20 -12.74
CA PHE A 166 -9.49 -12.43 -11.88
C PHE A 166 -8.56 -13.49 -12.48
N TYR A 167 -7.27 -13.31 -12.22
CA TYR A 167 -6.23 -14.28 -12.55
C TYR A 167 -5.41 -14.55 -11.31
N SER A 168 -4.93 -15.78 -11.17
CA SER A 168 -4.05 -16.19 -10.07
C SER A 168 -2.94 -17.08 -10.59
N GLU A 169 -1.76 -16.94 -10.00
CA GLU A 169 -0.58 -17.75 -10.29
C GLU A 169 0.14 -18.05 -8.96
N GLY A 170 0.57 -19.30 -8.79
CA GLY A 170 1.17 -19.76 -7.54
C GLY A 170 0.14 -20.00 -6.43
N THR A 171 0.62 -20.07 -5.19
CA THR A 171 -0.20 -20.38 -4.01
C THR A 171 -0.53 -19.11 -3.24
N ILE A 172 -1.79 -18.94 -2.80
CA ILE A 172 -2.22 -17.78 -2.01
C ILE A 172 -3.14 -18.24 -0.90
N PRO A 173 -2.59 -18.63 0.27
CA PRO A 173 -3.36 -19.12 1.39
C PRO A 173 -4.00 -17.98 2.19
N LEU A 174 -5.12 -17.42 1.72
CA LEU A 174 -5.77 -16.26 2.33
C LEU A 174 -6.22 -16.50 3.78
N GLN A 175 -6.57 -17.72 4.12
CA GLN A 175 -7.07 -18.09 5.46
C GLN A 175 -5.95 -18.36 6.48
N THR A 176 -4.73 -18.64 6.02
CA THR A 176 -3.60 -18.93 6.91
C THR A 176 -3.08 -17.62 7.51
N LEU A 177 -3.21 -17.43 8.81
CA LEU A 177 -2.84 -16.18 9.50
C LEU A 177 -1.34 -15.92 9.50
N ARG A 178 -0.51 -16.97 9.56
CA ARG A 178 0.94 -16.87 9.48
C ARG A 178 1.48 -16.56 8.08
N ALA A 179 0.63 -16.65 7.05
CA ALA A 179 1.02 -16.32 5.68
C ALA A 179 1.14 -14.80 5.51
N ASN A 180 2.32 -14.34 5.08
CA ASN A 180 2.55 -12.93 4.78
C ASN A 180 1.95 -12.60 3.41
N ILE A 181 0.74 -12.07 3.44
CA ILE A 181 0.01 -11.63 2.24
C ILE A 181 -0.05 -10.11 2.26
N ASP A 182 0.43 -9.52 1.19
CA ASP A 182 0.28 -8.11 0.93
C ASP A 182 -0.95 -7.85 0.06
N TYR A 183 -1.63 -6.73 0.30
CA TYR A 183 -2.88 -6.38 -0.38
C TYR A 183 -2.81 -4.95 -0.89
N GLY A 184 -3.15 -4.77 -2.16
CA GLY A 184 -3.23 -3.47 -2.80
C GLY A 184 -4.57 -3.23 -3.46
N PHE A 185 -5.03 -1.99 -3.41
CA PHE A 185 -6.22 -1.51 -4.08
C PHE A 185 -5.92 -0.23 -4.85
N ALA A 186 -6.35 -0.18 -6.10
CA ALA A 186 -6.25 1.01 -6.93
C ALA A 186 -7.50 1.15 -7.80
N GLU A 187 -7.81 2.38 -8.17
CA GLU A 187 -8.88 2.70 -9.12
C GLU A 187 -8.25 3.29 -10.38
N ALA A 188 -8.69 2.82 -11.53
CA ALA A 188 -8.34 3.37 -12.83
C ALA A 188 -9.48 4.25 -13.33
N ASP A 189 -9.19 5.50 -13.66
CA ASP A 189 -10.15 6.43 -14.24
C ASP A 189 -10.18 6.26 -15.76
N THR A 190 -11.16 5.53 -16.24
CA THR A 190 -11.35 5.30 -17.69
C THR A 190 -12.47 6.17 -18.25
N THR A 191 -12.49 6.34 -19.57
CA THR A 191 -13.55 7.11 -20.28
C THR A 191 -14.96 6.54 -20.06
N TYR A 192 -15.07 5.26 -19.67
CA TYR A 192 -16.34 4.58 -19.41
C TYR A 192 -16.69 4.47 -17.92
N GLY A 193 -15.91 5.09 -17.06
CA GLY A 193 -16.09 5.07 -15.61
C GLY A 193 -14.89 4.47 -14.88
N LYS A 194 -15.02 4.31 -13.57
CA LYS A 194 -13.94 3.76 -12.72
C LYS A 194 -13.89 2.25 -12.82
N VAL A 195 -12.67 1.73 -12.90
CA VAL A 195 -12.37 0.30 -12.85
C VAL A 195 -11.54 0.02 -11.61
N GLY A 196 -12.06 -0.79 -10.70
CA GLY A 196 -11.37 -1.18 -9.47
C GLY A 196 -10.38 -2.32 -9.70
N VAL A 197 -9.17 -2.16 -9.22
CA VAL A 197 -8.10 -3.16 -9.27
C VAL A 197 -7.76 -3.60 -7.85
N LYS A 198 -7.74 -4.91 -7.61
CA LYS A 198 -7.31 -5.51 -6.34
C LYS A 198 -6.19 -6.51 -6.60
N THR A 199 -5.13 -6.46 -5.80
CA THR A 199 -4.01 -7.38 -5.90
C THR A 199 -3.71 -8.01 -4.54
N TRP A 200 -3.34 -9.28 -4.55
CA TRP A 200 -2.87 -10.04 -3.39
C TRP A 200 -1.55 -10.68 -3.78
N ILE A 201 -0.51 -10.45 -2.99
CA ILE A 201 0.83 -11.03 -3.22
C ILE A 201 1.24 -11.82 -1.99
N TYR A 202 1.63 -13.07 -2.20
CA TYR A 202 2.10 -13.95 -1.15
C TYR A 202 3.63 -13.99 -1.12
N HIS A 203 4.18 -13.65 0.05
CA HIS A 203 5.63 -13.56 0.28
C HIS A 203 6.22 -14.79 0.97
N GLY A 204 5.38 -15.65 1.54
CA GLY A 204 5.79 -16.79 2.35
C GLY A 204 5.18 -16.77 3.74
N GLU A 205 5.53 -17.74 4.57
CA GLU A 205 5.06 -17.81 5.95
C GLU A 205 6.05 -17.13 6.91
N VAL A 206 5.48 -16.46 7.91
CA VAL A 206 6.24 -15.89 9.03
C VAL A 206 6.01 -16.80 10.23
N LEU A 207 7.03 -17.60 10.56
CA LEU A 207 7.01 -18.44 11.75
C LEU A 207 7.49 -17.62 12.95
N PRO A 208 6.94 -17.85 14.15
CA PRO A 208 7.45 -17.22 15.35
C PRO A 208 8.91 -17.68 15.54
N SER A 209 9.85 -16.74 15.55
CA SER A 209 11.23 -17.03 15.95
C SER A 209 11.17 -17.55 17.39
N LYS A 210 11.74 -18.74 17.67
CA LYS A 210 12.04 -19.13 19.03
C LYS A 210 12.88 -18.02 19.64
N LYS A 211 12.32 -17.26 20.59
CA LYS A 211 13.14 -16.44 21.48
C LYS A 211 14.06 -17.44 22.16
N GLU A 212 15.34 -17.42 21.81
CA GLU A 212 16.35 -18.10 22.62
C GLU A 212 16.15 -17.61 24.04
N GLY A 213 15.78 -18.54 24.90
CA GLY A 213 15.52 -18.25 26.31
C GLY A 213 16.75 -17.62 26.91
N GLY A 214 16.73 -16.29 27.06
CA GLY A 214 17.69 -15.61 27.90
C GLY A 214 17.54 -16.18 29.29
N ASN A 215 18.51 -17.00 29.66
CA ASN A 215 18.73 -17.49 31.01
C ASN A 215 18.80 -16.27 31.94
N LYS A 216 17.70 -15.90 32.58
CA LYS A 216 17.77 -15.05 33.76
C LYS A 216 18.18 -16.01 34.90
N SER A 217 19.48 -16.15 35.05
CA SER A 217 20.06 -16.58 36.34
C SER A 217 19.62 -15.61 37.42
N VAL A 218 19.04 -16.17 38.43
CA VAL A 218 18.66 -15.60 39.74
C VAL A 218 19.80 -14.81 40.36
#